data_a2ff47b56bd3aad71cc8489c68d357c2
#
_entry.id   a2ff47b56bd3aad71cc8489c68d357c2
#
_cell.length_a   1.000
_cell.length_b   1.000
_cell.length_c   1.000
_cell.angle_alpha   90.00
_cell.angle_beta   90.00
_cell.angle_gamma   90.00
#
_symmetry.space_group_name_H-M   'P 1'
#
loop_
_entity.id
_entity.type
_entity.pdbx_description
1 polymer ?
#
loop_
_entity_poly.entity_id
_entity_poly.type
_entity_poly.pdbx_seq_one_letter_code
_entity_poly.pdbx_strand_id
1 'polypeptide(L)'
;MFAAACVSGIQSVRMMSRKLFFAAIIAAGAVVRVDAADWRWESVGLRYGISASSFNSILQQSEAFGRLDLPWHWDFAEHWRLQTRLDASVGWLGGRGDSGVVGALGPSLAIKHEHFPIEFEAGSSPTLLSRDRFGNTDFGIPFQFTSFLGLSADIGKRWGAGYRFQHMSNAGLGSDNPGLNMQMFSVRYRF
;
A
#
# COMPACT_ATOMS: atom_id res chain seq x y z
N MET A 1 55.06 25.00 -2.20
CA MET A 1 54.66 25.10 -0.82
C MET A 1 53.39 25.94 -0.80
N PHE A 2 52.30 25.51 -0.28
CA PHE A 2 50.90 25.96 -0.35
C PHE A 2 50.03 25.22 -1.37
N ALA A 3 49.31 24.20 -0.87
CA ALA A 3 47.90 23.92 -1.17
C ALA A 3 47.49 22.59 -0.55
N ALA A 4 47.00 22.56 0.65
CA ALA A 4 46.25 21.44 1.23
C ALA A 4 45.50 21.94 2.47
N ALA A 5 44.29 22.46 2.30
CA ALA A 5 43.28 22.56 3.34
C ALA A 5 42.01 23.17 2.76
N CYS A 6 41.11 22.36 2.21
CA CYS A 6 39.70 22.70 2.07
C CYS A 6 38.89 21.53 1.50
N VAL A 7 38.78 20.41 2.20
CA VAL A 7 37.74 19.38 1.93
C VAL A 7 37.44 18.63 3.23
N SER A 8 36.81 19.25 4.22
CA SER A 8 36.28 18.51 5.37
C SER A 8 34.97 19.05 5.91
N GLY A 9 34.30 19.96 5.18
CA GLY A 9 33.11 20.66 5.67
C GLY A 9 31.75 20.18 5.14
N ILE A 10 31.69 19.25 4.16
CA ILE A 10 30.43 18.99 3.44
C ILE A 10 29.76 17.64 3.84
N GLN A 11 30.40 16.80 4.60
CA GLN A 11 29.81 15.50 4.98
C GLN A 11 28.98 15.50 6.27
N SER A 12 29.02 16.52 7.11
CA SER A 12 28.30 16.53 8.39
C SER A 12 26.86 17.03 8.30
N VAL A 13 26.47 17.70 7.23
CA VAL A 13 25.12 18.30 7.10
C VAL A 13 24.07 17.31 6.53
N ARG A 14 24.52 16.23 5.87
CA ARG A 14 23.59 15.26 5.25
C ARG A 14 23.02 14.20 6.19
N MET A 15 23.56 14.02 7.37
CA MET A 15 23.14 12.96 8.30
C MET A 15 22.14 13.44 9.37
N MET A 16 21.96 14.74 9.52
CA MET A 16 21.05 15.32 10.52
C MET A 16 19.60 15.48 10.04
N SER A 17 19.36 15.44 8.72
CA SER A 17 18.03 15.64 8.13
C SER A 17 17.10 14.41 8.21
N ARG A 18 17.63 13.20 8.38
CA ARG A 18 16.83 11.96 8.40
C ARG A 18 16.19 11.62 9.75
N LYS A 19 16.72 12.15 10.86
CA LYS A 19 16.19 11.89 12.20
C LYS A 19 15.09 12.85 12.65
N LEU A 20 14.93 13.98 11.96
CA LEU A 20 13.91 14.98 12.29
C LEU A 20 12.53 14.71 11.65
N PHE A 21 12.46 13.86 10.62
CA PHE A 21 11.18 13.53 9.97
C PHE A 21 10.33 12.52 10.75
N PHE A 22 10.93 11.72 11.63
CA PHE A 22 10.20 10.74 12.46
C PHE A 22 9.71 11.32 13.81
N ALA A 23 10.23 12.44 14.24
CA ALA A 23 9.88 13.04 15.55
C ALA A 23 8.68 14.01 15.48
N ALA A 24 8.25 14.45 14.30
CA ALA A 24 7.18 15.45 14.15
C ALA A 24 5.75 14.88 14.21
N ILE A 25 5.58 13.54 14.18
CA ILE A 25 4.25 12.89 14.19
C ILE A 25 3.73 12.64 15.62
N ILE A 26 4.56 12.76 16.64
CA ILE A 26 4.18 12.46 18.05
C ILE A 26 3.65 13.66 18.83
N ALA A 27 3.69 14.88 18.29
CA ALA A 27 3.34 16.10 19.01
C ALA A 27 1.90 16.62 18.80
N ALA A 28 1.10 16.01 17.93
CA ALA A 28 -0.34 16.24 17.92
C ALA A 28 -0.95 15.28 18.94
N GLY A 29 -1.49 15.77 20.06
CA GLY A 29 -2.09 14.99 21.14
C GLY A 29 -3.23 14.07 20.66
N ALA A 30 -2.88 13.03 19.94
CA ALA A 30 -3.79 12.00 19.49
C ALA A 30 -4.12 11.10 20.69
N VAL A 31 -5.35 11.15 21.15
CA VAL A 31 -5.87 10.21 22.15
C VAL A 31 -6.00 8.86 21.46
N VAL A 32 -5.10 7.94 21.77
CA VAL A 32 -5.25 6.54 21.34
C VAL A 32 -6.38 5.93 22.16
N ARG A 33 -7.53 5.72 21.53
CA ARG A 33 -8.60 4.93 22.13
C ARG A 33 -8.37 3.47 21.74
N VAL A 34 -8.11 2.63 22.72
CA VAL A 34 -8.08 1.18 22.57
C VAL A 34 -9.38 0.69 23.17
N ASP A 35 -10.42 0.58 22.36
CA ASP A 35 -11.64 -0.10 22.76
C ASP A 35 -11.40 -1.60 22.69
N ALA A 36 -11.79 -2.31 23.74
CA ALA A 36 -11.55 -3.75 23.86
C ALA A 36 -12.19 -4.51 22.68
N ALA A 37 -11.32 -5.02 21.80
CA ALA A 37 -11.54 -6.15 20.89
C ALA A 37 -12.71 -6.07 19.91
N ASP A 38 -12.93 -4.98 19.20
CA ASP A 38 -13.86 -4.97 18.08
C ASP A 38 -13.13 -5.08 16.73
N TRP A 39 -12.61 -6.27 16.46
CA TRP A 39 -12.24 -6.70 15.11
C TRP A 39 -13.52 -6.81 14.29
N ARG A 40 -13.68 -5.96 13.30
CA ARG A 40 -14.90 -5.91 12.52
C ARG A 40 -14.59 -6.00 11.03
N TRP A 41 -15.24 -6.94 10.35
CA TRP A 41 -15.22 -6.94 8.90
C TRP A 41 -15.77 -5.61 8.36
N GLU A 42 -14.91 -4.90 7.64
CA GLU A 42 -15.29 -3.65 6.98
C GLU A 42 -15.93 -3.94 5.63
N SER A 43 -15.23 -4.70 4.78
CA SER A 43 -15.73 -5.02 3.45
C SER A 43 -15.07 -6.25 2.86
N VAL A 44 -15.73 -6.78 1.83
CA VAL A 44 -15.16 -7.71 0.85
C VAL A 44 -15.38 -7.15 -0.55
N GLY A 45 -14.55 -7.51 -1.50
CA GLY A 45 -14.71 -6.97 -2.85
C GLY A 45 -13.85 -7.66 -3.90
N LEU A 46 -13.98 -7.13 -5.11
CA LEU A 46 -13.18 -7.51 -6.26
C LEU A 46 -12.37 -6.30 -6.73
N ARG A 47 -11.18 -6.57 -7.22
CA ARG A 47 -10.28 -5.55 -7.74
C ARG A 47 -9.68 -6.03 -9.06
N TYR A 48 -9.60 -5.10 -10.01
CA TYR A 48 -8.96 -5.35 -11.30
C TYR A 48 -8.04 -4.18 -11.64
N GLY A 49 -6.91 -4.48 -12.24
CA GLY A 49 -5.98 -3.45 -12.66
C GLY A 49 -5.04 -3.86 -13.77
N ILE A 50 -4.35 -2.86 -14.26
CA ILE A 50 -3.37 -2.96 -15.34
C ILE A 50 -2.07 -2.29 -14.92
N SER A 51 -0.95 -2.78 -15.47
CA SER A 51 0.36 -2.17 -15.24
C SER A 51 0.41 -0.75 -15.80
N ALA A 52 0.92 0.17 -14.97
CA ALA A 52 1.10 1.59 -15.32
C ALA A 52 2.47 1.87 -15.95
N SER A 53 3.39 0.93 -15.93
CA SER A 53 4.74 1.07 -16.49
C SER A 53 4.81 0.46 -17.88
N SER A 54 5.64 1.08 -18.73
CA SER A 54 5.98 0.62 -20.08
C SER A 54 6.92 -0.60 -20.04
N PHE A 55 6.49 -1.66 -19.37
CA PHE A 55 7.10 -2.96 -19.67
C PHE A 55 6.80 -3.28 -21.13
N ASN A 56 7.66 -4.05 -21.78
CA ASN A 56 7.38 -4.59 -23.11
C ASN A 56 6.07 -5.42 -23.16
N SER A 57 5.28 -5.43 -22.09
CA SER A 57 3.97 -6.10 -21.94
C SER A 57 3.10 -5.47 -20.89
N ILE A 58 1.82 -5.39 -21.17
CA ILE A 58 0.80 -5.03 -20.17
C ILE A 58 0.54 -6.25 -19.30
N LEU A 59 0.81 -6.12 -17.99
CA LEU A 59 0.38 -7.08 -17.00
C LEU A 59 -0.99 -6.65 -16.44
N GLN A 60 -1.84 -7.64 -16.17
CA GLN A 60 -3.18 -7.47 -15.63
C GLN A 60 -3.30 -8.26 -14.33
N GLN A 61 -4.00 -7.71 -13.36
CA GLN A 61 -4.26 -8.38 -12.08
C GLN A 61 -5.75 -8.32 -11.77
N SER A 62 -6.29 -9.48 -11.39
CA SER A 62 -7.67 -9.61 -10.87
C SER A 62 -7.58 -10.25 -9.50
N GLU A 63 -8.22 -9.69 -8.49
CA GLU A 63 -8.16 -10.22 -7.13
C GLU A 63 -9.48 -10.06 -6.37
N ALA A 64 -9.78 -11.01 -5.50
CA ALA A 64 -10.72 -10.85 -4.42
C ALA A 64 -9.97 -10.31 -3.19
N PHE A 65 -10.59 -9.42 -2.43
CA PHE A 65 -10.00 -8.86 -1.21
C PHE A 65 -11.01 -8.80 -0.07
N GLY A 66 -10.47 -8.81 1.14
CA GLY A 66 -11.20 -8.55 2.38
C GLY A 66 -10.44 -7.54 3.24
N ARG A 67 -11.20 -6.74 3.98
CA ARG A 67 -10.69 -5.73 4.90
C ARG A 67 -11.29 -5.93 6.28
N LEU A 68 -10.43 -5.88 7.28
CA LEU A 68 -10.78 -5.99 8.68
C LEU A 68 -10.36 -4.72 9.39
N ASP A 69 -11.29 -3.97 9.94
CA ASP A 69 -10.99 -2.84 10.83
C ASP A 69 -10.37 -3.38 12.12
N LEU A 70 -9.22 -2.86 12.50
CA LEU A 70 -8.54 -3.17 13.74
C LEU A 70 -9.03 -2.22 14.85
N PRO A 71 -8.90 -2.59 16.13
CA PRO A 71 -9.43 -1.77 17.23
C PRO A 71 -8.70 -0.44 17.43
N TRP A 72 -7.58 -0.23 16.76
CA TRP A 72 -6.79 0.99 16.91
C TRP A 72 -7.22 2.05 15.91
N HIS A 73 -7.73 3.17 16.44
CA HIS A 73 -8.06 4.35 15.64
C HIS A 73 -7.70 5.62 16.40
N TRP A 74 -7.52 6.71 15.66
CA TRP A 74 -7.23 8.03 16.21
C TRP A 74 -8.19 9.05 15.61
N ASP A 75 -8.98 9.69 16.45
CA ASP A 75 -9.77 10.84 16.05
C ASP A 75 -8.90 12.08 16.16
N PHE A 76 -8.69 12.78 15.05
CA PHE A 76 -7.89 13.99 14.97
C PHE A 76 -8.68 15.05 14.20
N ALA A 77 -8.60 16.29 14.65
CA ALA A 77 -9.46 17.35 14.16
C ALA A 77 -10.98 16.99 14.24
N GLU A 78 -11.82 17.97 13.94
CA GLU A 78 -13.26 17.78 13.98
C GLU A 78 -13.71 16.88 12.82
N HIS A 79 -14.38 15.75 13.15
CA HIS A 79 -14.93 14.79 12.20
C HIS A 79 -13.94 13.93 11.38
N TRP A 80 -12.64 13.97 11.67
CA TRP A 80 -11.65 13.13 10.98
C TRP A 80 -11.21 11.94 11.83
N ARG A 81 -11.10 10.78 11.20
CA ARG A 81 -10.61 9.55 11.83
C ARG A 81 -9.55 8.87 10.98
N LEU A 82 -8.45 8.49 11.64
CA LEU A 82 -7.47 7.55 11.10
C LEU A 82 -7.79 6.16 11.66
N GLN A 83 -8.14 5.22 10.80
CA GLN A 83 -8.46 3.84 11.13
C GLN A 83 -7.33 2.92 10.68
N THR A 84 -6.90 1.99 11.55
CA THR A 84 -6.00 0.90 11.16
C THR A 84 -6.80 -0.29 10.66
N ARG A 85 -6.25 -1.00 9.68
CA ARG A 85 -6.87 -2.16 9.04
C ARG A 85 -5.87 -3.26 8.77
N LEU A 86 -6.40 -4.45 8.58
CA LEU A 86 -5.73 -5.57 7.94
C LEU A 86 -6.40 -5.81 6.58
N ASP A 87 -5.60 -5.74 5.52
CA ASP A 87 -6.01 -6.06 4.15
C ASP A 87 -5.51 -7.44 3.77
N ALA A 88 -6.37 -8.28 3.22
CA ALA A 88 -6.04 -9.57 2.64
C ALA A 88 -6.53 -9.62 1.19
N SER A 89 -5.74 -10.18 0.28
CA SER A 89 -6.18 -10.41 -1.09
C SER A 89 -5.58 -11.67 -1.70
N VAL A 90 -6.31 -12.25 -2.65
CA VAL A 90 -5.86 -13.36 -3.47
C VAL A 90 -6.41 -13.19 -4.88
N GLY A 91 -5.59 -13.49 -5.88
CA GLY A 91 -5.98 -13.31 -7.27
C GLY A 91 -4.98 -13.85 -8.28
N TRP A 92 -5.10 -13.37 -9.50
CA TRP A 92 -4.25 -13.71 -10.62
C TRP A 92 -3.54 -12.47 -11.16
N LEU A 93 -2.25 -12.62 -11.38
CA LEU A 93 -1.44 -11.72 -12.17
C LEU A 93 -1.12 -12.43 -13.49
N GLY A 94 -1.29 -11.74 -14.62
CA GLY A 94 -1.04 -12.35 -15.93
C GLY A 94 -0.69 -11.34 -17.01
N GLY A 95 -0.04 -11.85 -18.06
CA GLY A 95 0.31 -11.13 -19.29
C GLY A 95 1.19 -11.97 -20.21
N ARG A 96 1.10 -11.73 -21.52
CA ARG A 96 1.87 -12.42 -22.57
C ARG A 96 1.75 -13.95 -22.57
N GLY A 97 0.60 -14.50 -22.17
CA GLY A 97 0.40 -15.95 -22.12
C GLY A 97 0.83 -16.60 -20.82
N ASP A 98 1.53 -15.88 -19.94
CA ASP A 98 1.88 -16.35 -18.60
C ASP A 98 0.89 -15.82 -17.56
N SER A 99 0.57 -16.65 -16.57
CA SER A 99 -0.24 -16.24 -15.42
C SER A 99 0.18 -16.97 -14.15
N GLY A 100 -0.06 -16.35 -13.02
CA GLY A 100 0.24 -16.91 -11.70
C GLY A 100 -0.69 -16.36 -10.65
N VAL A 101 -0.80 -17.08 -9.54
CA VAL A 101 -1.54 -16.63 -8.36
C VAL A 101 -0.71 -15.58 -7.62
N VAL A 102 -1.39 -14.55 -7.14
CA VAL A 102 -0.85 -13.52 -6.24
C VAL A 102 -1.67 -13.51 -4.96
N GLY A 103 -1.01 -13.47 -3.81
CA GLY A 103 -1.65 -13.34 -2.50
C GLY A 103 -0.92 -12.32 -1.66
N ALA A 104 -1.66 -11.46 -0.96
CA ALA A 104 -1.10 -10.43 -0.09
C ALA A 104 -1.88 -10.35 1.22
N LEU A 105 -1.17 -10.06 2.31
CA LEU A 105 -1.76 -9.82 3.63
C LEU A 105 -0.90 -8.80 4.37
N GLY A 106 -1.49 -7.71 4.81
CA GLY A 106 -0.72 -6.68 5.53
C GLY A 106 -1.56 -5.54 6.07
N PRO A 107 -0.93 -4.67 6.89
CA PRO A 107 -1.59 -3.53 7.48
C PRO A 107 -1.87 -2.43 6.46
N SER A 108 -2.96 -1.70 6.73
CA SER A 108 -3.29 -0.47 6.03
C SER A 108 -3.86 0.58 6.98
N LEU A 109 -3.88 1.81 6.52
CA LEU A 109 -4.44 2.97 7.18
C LEU A 109 -5.51 3.58 6.29
N ALA A 110 -6.60 4.03 6.90
CA ALA A 110 -7.67 4.73 6.21
C ALA A 110 -7.98 6.05 6.92
N ILE A 111 -7.98 7.14 6.19
CA ILE A 111 -8.41 8.45 6.68
C ILE A 111 -9.81 8.69 6.17
N LYS A 112 -10.75 8.83 7.11
CA LYS A 112 -12.17 9.05 6.85
C LYS A 112 -12.63 10.38 7.45
N HIS A 113 -13.57 11.02 6.79
CA HIS A 113 -14.33 12.12 7.34
C HIS A 113 -15.79 11.70 7.55
N GLU A 114 -16.37 12.07 8.68
CA GLU A 114 -17.72 11.61 9.07
C GLU A 114 -18.81 12.00 8.06
N HIS A 115 -18.69 13.17 7.44
CA HIS A 115 -19.73 13.71 6.54
C HIS A 115 -19.40 13.53 5.04
N PHE A 116 -18.21 13.02 4.70
CA PHE A 116 -17.82 12.79 3.31
C PHE A 116 -17.74 11.29 3.01
N PRO A 117 -18.33 10.84 1.90
CA PRO A 117 -18.32 9.42 1.54
C PRO A 117 -16.97 8.97 0.96
N ILE A 118 -15.92 9.79 1.03
CA ILE A 118 -14.59 9.52 0.46
C ILE A 118 -13.61 9.18 1.58
N GLU A 119 -12.80 8.19 1.31
CA GLU A 119 -11.77 7.67 2.19
C GLU A 119 -10.42 7.63 1.45
N PHE A 120 -9.35 8.12 2.10
CA PHE A 120 -7.97 7.96 1.64
C PHE A 120 -7.37 6.72 2.28
N GLU A 121 -6.67 5.91 1.50
CA GLU A 121 -6.09 4.65 1.94
C GLU A 121 -4.61 4.57 1.62
N ALA A 122 -3.83 3.99 2.53
CA ALA A 122 -2.43 3.66 2.32
C ALA A 122 -2.09 2.35 3.02
N GLY A 123 -1.24 1.54 2.42
CA GLY A 123 -0.84 0.28 3.04
C GLY A 123 0.39 -0.32 2.41
N SER A 124 0.93 -1.33 3.09
CA SER A 124 2.03 -2.14 2.59
C SER A 124 1.89 -3.57 3.09
N SER A 125 2.02 -4.53 2.19
CA SER A 125 1.75 -5.95 2.48
C SER A 125 2.86 -6.83 1.93
N PRO A 126 3.40 -7.77 2.70
CA PRO A 126 4.01 -8.97 2.17
C PRO A 126 3.12 -9.61 1.12
N THR A 127 3.72 -9.99 -0.01
CA THR A 127 3.02 -10.51 -1.18
C THR A 127 3.74 -11.74 -1.68
N LEU A 128 3.01 -12.79 -1.99
CA LEU A 128 3.54 -14.03 -2.55
C LEU A 128 3.00 -14.22 -3.96
N LEU A 129 3.91 -14.54 -4.87
CA LEU A 129 3.61 -14.96 -6.24
C LEU A 129 3.81 -16.47 -6.36
N SER A 130 2.93 -17.14 -7.08
CA SER A 130 3.14 -18.58 -7.39
C SER A 130 4.28 -18.79 -8.40
N ARG A 131 4.72 -17.75 -9.06
CA ARG A 131 5.87 -17.68 -9.98
C ARG A 131 6.45 -16.27 -10.00
N ASP A 132 7.71 -16.17 -10.27
CA ASP A 132 8.47 -14.90 -10.30
C ASP A 132 8.68 -14.34 -11.71
N ARG A 133 8.36 -15.12 -12.77
CA ARG A 133 8.56 -14.70 -14.15
C ARG A 133 7.25 -14.71 -14.95
N PHE A 134 7.01 -13.61 -15.67
CA PHE A 134 5.87 -13.38 -16.55
C PHE A 134 6.34 -12.83 -17.89
N GLY A 135 6.39 -13.68 -18.91
CA GLY A 135 7.00 -13.36 -20.20
C GLY A 135 8.48 -12.98 -20.02
N ASN A 136 8.83 -11.75 -20.39
CA ASN A 136 10.20 -11.23 -20.25
C ASN A 136 10.44 -10.49 -18.94
N THR A 137 9.46 -10.41 -18.04
CA THR A 137 9.59 -9.74 -16.74
C THR A 137 9.93 -10.77 -15.68
N ASP A 138 11.11 -10.65 -15.08
CA ASP A 138 11.60 -11.48 -13.99
C ASP A 138 11.60 -10.64 -12.70
N PHE A 139 10.80 -11.04 -11.71
CA PHE A 139 10.73 -10.36 -10.41
C PHE A 139 11.80 -10.84 -9.41
N GLY A 140 12.66 -11.76 -9.84
CA GLY A 140 13.83 -12.27 -9.11
C GLY A 140 13.49 -13.30 -8.03
N ILE A 141 12.43 -13.12 -7.28
CA ILE A 141 11.94 -14.06 -6.26
C ILE A 141 10.42 -13.99 -6.15
N PRO A 142 9.74 -15.07 -5.70
CA PRO A 142 8.28 -15.07 -5.50
C PRO A 142 7.81 -14.18 -4.35
N PHE A 143 8.67 -13.84 -3.39
CA PHE A 143 8.33 -12.98 -2.26
C PHE A 143 8.52 -11.50 -2.63
N GLN A 144 7.46 -10.74 -2.50
CA GLN A 144 7.40 -9.32 -2.85
C GLN A 144 6.81 -8.51 -1.70
N PHE A 145 6.86 -7.18 -1.81
CA PHE A 145 6.10 -6.23 -1.01
C PHE A 145 5.23 -5.40 -1.94
N THR A 146 3.94 -5.28 -1.62
CA THR A 146 3.01 -4.41 -2.33
C THR A 146 2.64 -3.23 -1.45
N SER A 147 3.05 -2.04 -1.84
CA SER A 147 2.66 -0.79 -1.20
C SER A 147 1.66 -0.04 -2.07
N PHE A 148 0.68 0.65 -1.46
CA PHE A 148 -0.34 1.36 -2.21
C PHE A 148 -0.79 2.66 -1.56
N LEU A 149 -1.29 3.55 -2.40
CA LEU A 149 -2.10 4.72 -2.05
C LEU A 149 -3.40 4.66 -2.83
N GLY A 150 -4.53 4.99 -2.21
CA GLY A 150 -5.82 4.85 -2.84
C GLY A 150 -6.85 5.84 -2.33
N LEU A 151 -7.93 5.87 -3.08
CA LEU A 151 -9.17 6.58 -2.76
C LEU A 151 -10.32 5.60 -2.91
N SER A 152 -11.25 5.64 -2.00
CA SER A 152 -12.51 4.92 -2.16
C SER A 152 -13.69 5.79 -1.76
N ALA A 153 -14.83 5.51 -2.36
CA ALA A 153 -16.07 6.22 -2.11
C ALA A 153 -17.19 5.24 -1.81
N ASP A 154 -18.02 5.61 -0.84
CA ASP A 154 -19.23 4.86 -0.52
C ASP A 154 -20.35 5.22 -1.50
N ILE A 155 -21.03 4.20 -2.01
CA ILE A 155 -22.17 4.29 -2.91
C ILE A 155 -23.38 3.71 -2.21
N GLY A 156 -24.20 4.60 -1.63
CA GLY A 156 -25.30 4.20 -0.78
C GLY A 156 -24.80 3.57 0.54
N LYS A 157 -25.58 2.60 1.08
CA LYS A 157 -25.32 2.07 2.43
C LYS A 157 -24.31 0.92 2.47
N ARG A 158 -24.22 0.13 1.39
CA ARG A 158 -23.47 -1.14 1.40
C ARG A 158 -22.44 -1.29 0.31
N TRP A 159 -22.48 -0.48 -0.73
CA TRP A 159 -21.55 -0.58 -1.85
C TRP A 159 -20.51 0.52 -1.79
N GLY A 160 -19.38 0.27 -2.38
CA GLY A 160 -18.34 1.27 -2.59
C GLY A 160 -17.54 0.95 -3.82
N ALA A 161 -16.92 1.99 -4.37
CA ALA A 161 -15.97 1.89 -5.46
C ALA A 161 -14.64 2.51 -5.02
N GLY A 162 -13.55 2.04 -5.57
CA GLY A 162 -12.22 2.55 -5.22
C GLY A 162 -11.25 2.52 -6.39
N TYR A 163 -10.24 3.35 -6.25
CA TYR A 163 -9.06 3.37 -7.09
C TYR A 163 -7.85 3.35 -6.19
N ARG A 164 -6.83 2.56 -6.53
CA ARG A 164 -5.52 2.64 -5.91
C ARG A 164 -4.40 2.52 -6.94
N PHE A 165 -3.33 3.26 -6.69
CA PHE A 165 -2.04 3.02 -7.32
C PHE A 165 -1.22 2.16 -6.38
N GLN A 166 -0.70 1.04 -6.89
CA GLN A 166 0.14 0.13 -6.12
C GLN A 166 1.48 -0.11 -6.80
N HIS A 167 2.49 -0.29 -5.97
CA HIS A 167 3.83 -0.68 -6.35
C HIS A 167 4.19 -2.00 -5.69
N MET A 168 4.59 -2.99 -6.47
CA MET A 168 5.10 -4.28 -5.99
C MET A 168 6.57 -4.41 -6.34
N SER A 169 7.40 -4.82 -5.38
CA SER A 169 8.83 -5.06 -5.56
C SER A 169 9.38 -5.99 -4.48
N ASN A 170 10.51 -6.64 -4.73
CA ASN A 170 11.15 -7.51 -3.75
C ASN A 170 12.07 -6.76 -2.77
N ALA A 171 12.06 -5.43 -2.78
CA ALA A 171 12.90 -4.57 -1.92
C ALA A 171 14.41 -4.85 -2.03
N GLY A 172 14.87 -5.41 -3.14
CA GLY A 172 16.29 -5.76 -3.35
C GLY A 172 16.72 -7.08 -2.71
N LEU A 173 15.77 -7.94 -2.32
CA LEU A 173 16.08 -9.27 -1.78
C LEU A 173 16.44 -10.30 -2.85
N GLY A 174 16.07 -10.04 -4.12
CA GLY A 174 16.40 -10.88 -5.28
C GLY A 174 17.49 -10.26 -6.17
N SER A 175 17.96 -11.04 -7.15
CA SER A 175 18.94 -10.59 -8.15
C SER A 175 18.36 -9.54 -9.10
N ASP A 176 17.07 -9.69 -9.43
CA ASP A 176 16.32 -8.79 -10.30
C ASP A 176 15.19 -8.12 -9.50
N ASN A 177 14.94 -6.86 -9.76
CA ASN A 177 13.87 -6.10 -9.10
C ASN A 177 13.32 -5.00 -10.03
N PRO A 178 12.63 -5.36 -11.11
CA PRO A 178 12.07 -4.37 -12.04
C PRO A 178 10.96 -3.53 -11.41
N GLY A 179 10.35 -4.03 -10.33
CA GLY A 179 9.15 -3.48 -9.73
C GLY A 179 7.93 -3.59 -10.66
N LEU A 180 6.74 -3.48 -10.12
CA LEU A 180 5.50 -3.44 -10.90
C LEU A 180 4.58 -2.36 -10.35
N ASN A 181 4.31 -1.35 -11.18
CA ASN A 181 3.32 -0.32 -10.87
C ASN A 181 1.99 -0.67 -11.51
N MET A 182 0.91 -0.60 -10.76
CA MET A 182 -0.43 -0.93 -11.25
C MET A 182 -1.46 0.13 -10.84
N GLN A 183 -2.40 0.36 -11.75
CA GLN A 183 -3.62 1.11 -11.48
C GLN A 183 -4.74 0.10 -11.25
N MET A 184 -5.34 0.11 -10.04
CA MET A 184 -6.34 -0.86 -9.64
C MET A 184 -7.67 -0.18 -9.36
N PHE A 185 -8.74 -0.72 -9.92
CA PHE A 185 -10.13 -0.31 -9.66
C PHE A 185 -10.83 -1.39 -8.88
N SER A 186 -11.68 -1.01 -7.95
CA SER A 186 -12.37 -1.95 -7.06
C SER A 186 -13.85 -1.63 -6.89
N VAL A 187 -14.61 -2.69 -6.63
CA VAL A 187 -15.97 -2.64 -6.11
C VAL A 187 -15.99 -3.44 -4.82
N ARG A 188 -16.62 -2.90 -3.78
CA ARG A 188 -16.70 -3.55 -2.46
C ARG A 188 -18.13 -3.58 -1.93
N TYR A 189 -18.41 -4.60 -1.14
CA TYR A 189 -19.58 -4.70 -0.31
C TYR A 189 -19.19 -4.51 1.16
N ARG A 190 -19.88 -3.64 1.87
CA ARG A 190 -19.66 -3.28 3.28
C ARG A 190 -20.68 -3.97 4.17
N PHE A 191 -20.24 -4.37 5.34
CA PHE A 191 -21.07 -5.03 6.35
C PHE A 191 -21.73 -4.06 7.31
#